data_e35be02264f44265566bfc59d3460194
#
_entry.id   e35be02264f44265566bfc59d3460194
#
_cell.length_a   1.000
_cell.length_b   1.000
_cell.length_c   1.000
_cell.angle_alpha   90.00
_cell.angle_beta   90.00
_cell.angle_gamma   90.00
#
_symmetry.space_group_name_H-M   'P 1'
#
loop_
_entity.id
_entity.type
_entity.pdbx_description
1 polymer ?
#
loop_
_entity_poly.entity_id
_entity_poly.type
_entity_poly.pdbx_seq_one_letter_code
_entity_poly.pdbx_strand_id
1 'polypeptide(L)'
;MIDSRQRDAFANDYLGKLGSPVSPRYLAGPGDPRHITHALCAAGWTVHSDPLHPVIHMKSPDQEHELTFKPSPHHSHGWWKVNSTLGPGHWYASFSGDAPVEIIAGLTDALLRPAPDNVSGDMTSILAARGWTHTADADGGHRVVSPDHTTVAERRVSPSMGLCGWEIEATRNSGPYGPEGFLWRASIDPRAPDHVLSAVATALSDPAPALRPRFEIDEGPRLHVGSEVEIGARIVTEHRKRLSEARQHRPVPPALTTRTGPVVLPGLPVRSR
;
A
#
# COMPACT_ATOMS: atom_id res chain seq x y z
N MET A 1 -17.01 -6.94 -2.62
CA MET A 1 -17.51 -5.60 -2.18
C MET A 1 -17.66 -5.65 -0.68
N ILE A 2 -17.22 -4.61 0.06
CA ILE A 2 -17.39 -4.54 1.51
C ILE A 2 -18.87 -4.33 1.83
N ASP A 3 -19.43 -5.25 2.60
CA ASP A 3 -20.81 -5.18 3.08
C ASP A 3 -20.96 -4.32 4.36
N SER A 4 -22.20 -4.16 4.84
CA SER A 4 -22.49 -3.42 6.07
C SER A 4 -21.87 -4.10 7.30
N ARG A 5 -21.92 -5.45 7.36
CA ARG A 5 -21.40 -6.22 8.51
C ARG A 5 -19.90 -6.00 8.71
N GLN A 6 -19.13 -6.00 7.62
CA GLN A 6 -17.67 -5.75 7.67
C GLN A 6 -17.36 -4.33 8.15
N ARG A 7 -18.16 -3.33 7.72
CA ARG A 7 -18.00 -1.94 8.18
C ARG A 7 -18.38 -1.78 9.64
N ASP A 8 -19.45 -2.44 10.08
CA ASP A 8 -19.92 -2.40 11.46
C ASP A 8 -18.94 -3.14 12.38
N ALA A 9 -18.39 -4.27 11.95
CA ALA A 9 -17.34 -4.99 12.67
C ALA A 9 -16.10 -4.09 12.86
N PHE A 10 -15.64 -3.41 11.79
CA PHE A 10 -14.54 -2.46 11.89
C PHE A 10 -14.85 -1.34 12.91
N ALA A 11 -16.04 -0.76 12.83
CA ALA A 11 -16.44 0.32 13.74
C ALA A 11 -16.51 -0.16 15.20
N ASN A 12 -17.04 -1.36 15.44
CA ASN A 12 -17.12 -1.96 16.78
C ASN A 12 -15.75 -2.26 17.37
N ASP A 13 -14.78 -2.71 16.55
CA ASP A 13 -13.41 -2.95 17.00
C ASP A 13 -12.71 -1.68 17.50
N TYR A 14 -13.14 -0.52 17.05
CA TYR A 14 -12.59 0.78 17.45
C TYR A 14 -13.44 1.55 18.45
N LEU A 15 -14.60 1.00 18.85
CA LEU A 15 -15.50 1.68 19.79
C LEU A 15 -14.82 1.92 21.14
N GLY A 16 -14.74 3.19 21.53
CA GLY A 16 -14.15 3.60 22.82
C GLY A 16 -12.63 3.39 22.92
N LYS A 17 -11.92 3.07 21.84
CA LYS A 17 -10.46 2.90 21.89
C LYS A 17 -9.76 4.22 22.15
N LEU A 18 -8.87 4.18 23.12
CA LEU A 18 -7.91 5.23 23.40
C LEU A 18 -6.62 4.99 22.60
N GLY A 19 -5.96 6.08 22.25
CA GLY A 19 -4.68 6.05 21.53
C GLY A 19 -4.14 7.43 21.31
N SER A 20 -3.10 7.53 20.52
CA SER A 20 -2.37 8.78 20.31
C SER A 20 -2.03 9.01 18.84
N PRO A 21 -1.88 10.26 18.42
CA PRO A 21 -1.18 10.59 17.19
C PRO A 21 0.32 10.32 17.36
N VAL A 22 0.89 9.62 16.41
CA VAL A 22 2.29 9.16 16.43
C VAL A 22 3.02 9.69 15.21
N SER A 23 4.19 10.31 15.42
CA SER A 23 5.05 10.84 14.37
C SER A 23 6.54 10.61 14.69
N PRO A 24 7.40 10.50 13.68
CA PRO A 24 7.07 10.49 12.27
C PRO A 24 6.31 9.21 11.88
N ARG A 25 5.53 9.30 10.79
CA ARG A 25 4.65 8.20 10.34
C ARG A 25 5.40 6.89 10.06
N TYR A 26 6.62 6.96 9.53
CA TYR A 26 7.43 5.79 9.22
C TYR A 26 7.94 5.02 10.47
N LEU A 27 7.75 5.55 11.67
CA LEU A 27 8.04 4.86 12.93
C LEU A 27 6.77 4.43 13.69
N ALA A 28 5.59 4.69 13.13
CA ALA A 28 4.32 4.54 13.87
C ALA A 28 3.84 3.09 14.02
N GLY A 29 4.58 2.10 13.46
CA GLY A 29 4.14 0.70 13.48
C GLY A 29 3.07 0.38 12.43
N PRO A 30 2.62 -0.89 12.35
CA PRO A 30 1.88 -1.44 11.20
C PRO A 30 0.49 -0.82 10.99
N GLY A 31 -0.26 -0.57 12.05
CA GLY A 31 -1.67 -0.17 11.93
C GLY A 31 -2.57 -1.30 11.42
N ASP A 32 -3.81 -0.97 11.09
CA ASP A 32 -4.84 -1.97 10.73
C ASP A 32 -4.78 -2.35 9.24
N PRO A 33 -4.55 -3.63 8.90
CA PRO A 33 -4.52 -4.11 7.51
C PRO A 33 -5.79 -3.80 6.71
N ARG A 34 -6.93 -3.64 7.37
CA ARG A 34 -8.21 -3.28 6.75
C ARG A 34 -8.19 -1.89 6.12
N HIS A 35 -7.25 -1.05 6.52
CA HIS A 35 -7.00 0.24 5.86
C HIS A 35 -6.71 0.06 4.36
N ILE A 36 -6.02 -1.02 3.99
CA ILE A 36 -5.68 -1.37 2.60
C ILE A 36 -6.73 -2.29 2.00
N THR A 37 -6.97 -3.46 2.62
CA THR A 37 -7.79 -4.51 2.04
C THR A 37 -9.24 -4.06 1.81
N HIS A 38 -9.81 -3.30 2.73
CA HIS A 38 -11.14 -2.74 2.58
C HIS A 38 -11.20 -1.67 1.47
N ALA A 39 -10.19 -0.81 1.35
CA ALA A 39 -10.14 0.19 0.28
C ALA A 39 -10.08 -0.46 -1.10
N LEU A 40 -9.23 -1.48 -1.29
CA LEU A 40 -9.13 -2.23 -2.53
C LEU A 40 -10.45 -2.94 -2.88
N CYS A 41 -11.11 -3.59 -1.90
CA CYS A 41 -12.43 -4.16 -2.11
C CYS A 41 -13.48 -3.11 -2.51
N ALA A 42 -13.42 -1.90 -1.93
CA ALA A 42 -14.31 -0.80 -2.28
C ALA A 42 -14.09 -0.33 -3.72
N ALA A 43 -12.84 -0.33 -4.18
CA ALA A 43 -12.45 -0.04 -5.57
C ALA A 43 -12.75 -1.18 -6.57
N GLY A 44 -13.29 -2.31 -6.10
CA GLY A 44 -13.70 -3.41 -6.97
C GLY A 44 -12.70 -4.55 -7.10
N TRP A 45 -11.61 -4.54 -6.34
CA TRP A 45 -10.71 -5.69 -6.27
C TRP A 45 -11.44 -6.91 -5.71
N THR A 46 -11.11 -8.08 -6.24
CA THR A 46 -11.70 -9.37 -5.84
C THR A 46 -10.78 -10.12 -4.89
N VAL A 47 -11.37 -10.75 -3.88
CA VAL A 47 -10.64 -11.59 -2.92
C VAL A 47 -10.71 -13.04 -3.41
N HIS A 48 -9.54 -13.70 -3.50
CA HIS A 48 -9.36 -15.09 -3.94
C HIS A 48 -8.70 -15.94 -2.85
N SER A 49 -9.00 -15.68 -1.59
CA SER A 49 -8.40 -16.37 -0.45
C SER A 49 -9.18 -17.64 -0.09
N ASP A 50 -8.47 -18.66 0.35
CA ASP A 50 -9.06 -19.80 1.04
C ASP A 50 -9.54 -19.35 2.43
N PRO A 51 -10.81 -19.52 2.79
CA PRO A 51 -11.33 -19.15 4.12
C PRO A 51 -10.61 -19.86 5.29
N LEU A 52 -9.97 -20.99 5.03
CA LEU A 52 -9.22 -21.77 6.04
C LEU A 52 -7.75 -21.35 6.15
N HIS A 53 -7.29 -20.42 5.31
CA HIS A 53 -5.91 -19.98 5.29
C HIS A 53 -5.78 -18.48 5.63
N PRO A 54 -4.86 -18.06 6.50
CA PRO A 54 -4.74 -16.68 6.94
C PRO A 54 -4.18 -15.73 5.86
N VAL A 55 -4.00 -16.21 4.63
CA VAL A 55 -3.47 -15.42 3.52
C VAL A 55 -4.61 -14.77 2.75
N ILE A 56 -4.51 -13.46 2.51
CA ILE A 56 -5.44 -12.73 1.67
C ILE A 56 -4.78 -12.51 0.30
N HIS A 57 -5.39 -13.03 -0.76
CA HIS A 57 -5.04 -12.74 -2.14
C HIS A 57 -6.11 -11.86 -2.77
N MET A 58 -5.70 -10.78 -3.39
CA MET A 58 -6.59 -9.85 -4.06
C MET A 58 -6.11 -9.58 -5.48
N LYS A 59 -7.05 -9.45 -6.41
CA LYS A 59 -6.78 -9.08 -7.81
C LYS A 59 -7.52 -7.81 -8.18
N SER A 60 -6.84 -6.95 -8.94
CA SER A 60 -7.44 -5.76 -9.51
C SER A 60 -8.54 -6.11 -10.53
N PRO A 61 -9.50 -5.20 -10.78
CA PRO A 61 -10.59 -5.45 -11.74
C PRO A 61 -10.11 -5.72 -13.16
N ASP A 62 -9.01 -5.10 -13.58
CA ASP A 62 -8.36 -5.29 -14.88
C ASP A 62 -7.46 -6.53 -14.95
N GLN A 63 -7.24 -7.22 -13.81
CA GLN A 63 -6.33 -8.37 -13.65
C GLN A 63 -4.84 -8.02 -13.83
N GLU A 64 -4.47 -6.73 -13.86
CA GLU A 64 -3.09 -6.29 -14.07
C GLU A 64 -2.26 -6.34 -12.80
N HIS A 65 -2.91 -6.30 -11.62
CA HIS A 65 -2.22 -6.26 -10.34
C HIS A 65 -2.78 -7.29 -9.36
N GLU A 66 -1.88 -7.85 -8.56
CA GLU A 66 -2.20 -8.73 -7.43
C GLU A 66 -1.60 -8.19 -6.14
N LEU A 67 -2.37 -8.27 -5.06
CA LEU A 67 -1.89 -8.04 -3.71
C LEU A 67 -2.01 -9.34 -2.91
N THR A 68 -0.94 -9.69 -2.21
CA THR A 68 -0.93 -10.77 -1.22
C THR A 68 -0.61 -10.19 0.15
N PHE A 69 -1.46 -10.46 1.13
CA PHE A 69 -1.19 -10.20 2.54
C PHE A 69 -1.07 -11.53 3.26
N LYS A 70 0.13 -11.82 3.75
CA LYS A 70 0.48 -13.09 4.42
C LYS A 70 1.10 -12.80 5.79
N PRO A 71 0.29 -12.61 6.84
CA PRO A 71 0.82 -12.45 8.19
C PRO A 71 1.63 -13.67 8.62
N SER A 72 2.73 -13.44 9.28
CA SER A 72 3.66 -14.47 9.76
C SER A 72 4.12 -14.10 11.17
N PRO A 73 4.46 -15.07 12.03
CA PRO A 73 5.09 -14.79 13.32
C PRO A 73 6.40 -13.99 13.23
N HIS A 74 7.06 -14.05 12.07
CA HIS A 74 8.28 -13.29 11.80
C HIS A 74 7.93 -11.99 11.06
N HIS A 75 7.86 -10.88 11.77
CA HIS A 75 7.52 -9.55 11.24
C HIS A 75 8.54 -9.02 10.21
N SER A 76 9.79 -9.47 10.26
CA SER A 76 10.84 -9.13 9.29
C SER A 76 10.60 -9.67 7.88
N HIS A 77 9.74 -10.67 7.72
CA HIS A 77 9.37 -11.21 6.41
C HIS A 77 8.37 -10.30 5.69
N GLY A 78 8.38 -10.35 4.36
CA GLY A 78 7.41 -9.61 3.55
C GLY A 78 5.99 -10.14 3.73
N TRP A 79 5.21 -9.47 4.58
CA TRP A 79 3.80 -9.77 4.78
C TRP A 79 2.95 -9.29 3.62
N TRP A 80 3.35 -8.15 3.04
CA TRP A 80 2.67 -7.54 1.92
C TRP A 80 3.49 -7.73 0.65
N LYS A 81 2.85 -8.20 -0.39
CA LYS A 81 3.43 -8.26 -1.74
C LYS A 81 2.43 -7.70 -2.73
N VAL A 82 2.90 -6.84 -3.60
CA VAL A 82 2.15 -6.31 -4.73
C VAL A 82 2.91 -6.67 -5.98
N ASN A 83 2.23 -7.26 -6.97
CA ASN A 83 2.83 -7.65 -8.23
C ASN A 83 2.02 -7.06 -9.39
N SER A 84 2.71 -6.64 -10.45
CA SER A 84 2.11 -6.53 -11.76
C SER A 84 2.08 -7.91 -12.40
N THR A 85 0.93 -8.32 -12.98
CA THR A 85 0.74 -9.67 -13.52
C THR A 85 0.90 -9.75 -15.02
N LEU A 86 0.84 -8.62 -15.73
CA LEU A 86 0.82 -8.56 -17.18
C LEU A 86 1.97 -7.74 -17.77
N GLY A 87 2.50 -8.24 -18.90
CA GLY A 87 3.39 -7.52 -19.80
C GLY A 87 4.89 -7.62 -19.51
N PRO A 88 5.71 -7.08 -20.43
CA PRO A 88 7.18 -7.09 -20.32
C PRO A 88 7.71 -6.20 -19.19
N GLY A 89 6.86 -5.33 -18.61
CA GLY A 89 7.16 -4.47 -17.48
C GLY A 89 6.78 -5.08 -16.12
N HIS A 90 6.76 -6.40 -15.98
CA HIS A 90 6.48 -7.04 -14.69
C HIS A 90 7.38 -6.49 -13.58
N TRP A 91 6.76 -6.05 -12.50
CA TRP A 91 7.43 -5.53 -11.31
C TRP A 91 6.77 -6.04 -10.04
N TYR A 92 7.49 -5.92 -8.92
CA TYR A 92 6.97 -6.28 -7.60
C TYR A 92 7.37 -5.24 -6.55
N ALA A 93 6.59 -5.22 -5.47
CA ALA A 93 6.95 -4.55 -4.23
C ALA A 93 6.61 -5.45 -3.05
N SER A 94 7.44 -5.42 -2.02
CA SER A 94 7.18 -6.15 -0.77
C SER A 94 7.45 -5.27 0.44
N PHE A 95 6.64 -5.47 1.50
CA PHE A 95 6.80 -4.76 2.77
C PHE A 95 6.74 -5.78 3.91
N SER A 96 7.56 -5.58 4.92
CA SER A 96 7.54 -6.42 6.14
C SER A 96 6.31 -6.13 7.01
N GLY A 97 6.10 -6.94 8.05
CA GLY A 97 4.89 -6.89 8.87
C GLY A 97 4.65 -5.58 9.60
N ASP A 98 5.72 -4.94 10.06
CA ASP A 98 5.66 -3.71 10.85
C ASP A 98 5.69 -2.43 10.00
N ALA A 99 5.69 -2.56 8.66
CA ALA A 99 5.60 -1.40 7.78
C ALA A 99 4.25 -0.69 7.96
N PRO A 100 4.24 0.63 8.18
CA PRO A 100 2.99 1.38 8.36
C PRO A 100 2.06 1.23 7.16
N VAL A 101 0.80 0.87 7.42
CA VAL A 101 -0.22 0.68 6.36
C VAL A 101 -0.43 1.93 5.52
N GLU A 102 -0.18 3.12 6.06
CA GLU A 102 -0.30 4.38 5.34
C GLU A 102 0.73 4.49 4.20
N ILE A 103 1.93 3.91 4.39
CA ILE A 103 2.97 3.89 3.35
C ILE A 103 2.58 2.90 2.25
N ILE A 104 2.13 1.71 2.63
CA ILE A 104 1.63 0.70 1.69
C ILE A 104 0.39 1.23 0.95
N ALA A 105 -0.46 1.97 1.66
CA ALA A 105 -1.63 2.64 1.07
C ALA A 105 -1.23 3.65 -0.02
N GLY A 106 -0.13 4.37 0.15
CA GLY A 106 0.41 5.24 -0.89
C GLY A 106 0.63 4.49 -2.20
N LEU A 107 1.27 3.31 -2.13
CA LEU A 107 1.44 2.45 -3.30
C LEU A 107 0.11 1.97 -3.88
N THR A 108 -0.74 1.38 -3.05
CA THR A 108 -2.00 0.79 -3.54
C THR A 108 -2.98 1.83 -4.08
N ASP A 109 -3.00 3.04 -3.54
CA ASP A 109 -3.83 4.15 -4.04
C ASP A 109 -3.36 4.67 -5.40
N ALA A 110 -2.05 4.61 -5.66
CA ALA A 110 -1.52 4.91 -6.99
C ALA A 110 -2.02 3.92 -8.06
N LEU A 111 -2.24 2.66 -7.68
CA LEU A 111 -2.80 1.65 -8.58
C LEU A 111 -4.31 1.79 -8.84
N LEU A 112 -5.03 2.55 -8.01
CA LEU A 112 -6.46 2.80 -8.20
C LEU A 112 -6.73 3.90 -9.23
N ARG A 113 -5.72 4.71 -9.55
CA ARG A 113 -5.82 5.87 -10.43
C ARG A 113 -5.11 5.60 -11.75
N PRO A 114 -5.60 6.19 -12.85
CA PRO A 114 -4.82 6.18 -14.08
C PRO A 114 -3.46 6.83 -13.83
N ALA A 115 -2.41 6.30 -14.47
CA ALA A 115 -1.10 6.92 -14.40
C ALA A 115 -1.20 8.37 -14.89
N PRO A 116 -0.66 9.35 -14.15
CA PRO A 116 -0.69 10.74 -14.58
C PRO A 116 0.23 10.92 -15.81
N ASP A 117 -0.17 11.80 -16.72
CA ASP A 117 0.62 12.12 -17.93
C ASP A 117 2.01 12.67 -17.57
N ASN A 118 2.13 13.34 -16.43
CA ASN A 118 3.39 13.88 -15.90
C ASN A 118 3.53 13.50 -14.42
N VAL A 119 4.61 12.81 -14.09
CA VAL A 119 4.96 12.52 -12.69
C VAL A 119 5.76 13.70 -12.13
N SER A 120 5.27 14.28 -11.03
CA SER A 120 5.90 15.44 -10.39
C SER A 120 7.09 15.03 -9.51
N GLY A 121 8.17 14.59 -10.12
CA GLY A 121 9.40 14.22 -9.43
C GLY A 121 9.57 12.72 -9.20
N ASP A 122 10.80 12.32 -9.06
CA ASP A 122 11.19 10.98 -8.66
C ASP A 122 11.22 10.84 -7.12
N MET A 123 11.46 9.63 -6.63
CA MET A 123 11.51 9.35 -5.20
C MET A 123 12.52 10.24 -4.47
N THR A 124 13.71 10.47 -5.05
CA THR A 124 14.77 11.27 -4.42
C THR A 124 14.37 12.74 -4.28
N SER A 125 13.81 13.33 -5.32
CA SER A 125 13.40 14.75 -5.33
C SER A 125 12.24 15.00 -4.37
N ILE A 126 11.26 14.08 -4.29
CA ILE A 126 10.13 14.19 -3.36
C ILE A 126 10.62 14.12 -1.91
N LEU A 127 11.46 13.14 -1.58
CA LEU A 127 12.01 13.01 -0.23
C LEU A 127 12.90 14.20 0.14
N ALA A 128 13.77 14.65 -0.77
CA ALA A 128 14.62 15.82 -0.55
C ALA A 128 13.81 17.11 -0.30
N ALA A 129 12.72 17.32 -1.05
CA ALA A 129 11.80 18.44 -0.85
C ALA A 129 11.12 18.42 0.53
N ARG A 130 11.12 17.28 1.21
CA ARG A 130 10.61 17.08 2.58
C ARG A 130 11.71 17.05 3.66
N GLY A 131 12.93 17.49 3.30
CA GLY A 131 14.05 17.64 4.25
C GLY A 131 14.86 16.37 4.47
N TRP A 132 14.66 15.32 3.64
CA TRP A 132 15.53 14.14 3.66
C TRP A 132 16.88 14.47 3.00
N THR A 133 17.96 13.94 3.55
CA THR A 133 19.31 14.15 3.00
C THR A 133 19.58 13.17 1.87
N HIS A 134 19.82 13.68 0.66
CA HIS A 134 20.14 12.88 -0.51
C HIS A 134 21.65 12.86 -0.78
N THR A 135 22.18 11.69 -1.05
CA THR A 135 23.53 11.45 -1.56
C THR A 135 23.46 10.55 -2.78
N ALA A 136 24.31 10.84 -3.78
CA ALA A 136 24.45 10.01 -4.97
C ALA A 136 25.85 9.41 -5.00
N ASP A 137 25.94 8.12 -5.35
CA ASP A 137 27.21 7.43 -5.51
C ASP A 137 27.76 7.66 -6.93
N ALA A 138 29.08 7.48 -7.09
CA ALA A 138 29.75 7.62 -8.38
C ALA A 138 29.19 6.68 -9.45
N ASP A 139 28.65 5.52 -9.05
CA ASP A 139 28.07 4.48 -9.91
C ASP A 139 26.60 4.75 -10.27
N GLY A 140 26.03 5.89 -9.84
CA GLY A 140 24.63 6.27 -10.09
C GLY A 140 23.64 5.66 -9.08
N GLY A 141 24.12 5.14 -7.97
CA GLY A 141 23.30 4.79 -6.81
C GLY A 141 22.76 6.03 -6.11
N HIS A 142 21.64 5.88 -5.41
CA HIS A 142 21.01 6.96 -4.65
C HIS A 142 20.72 6.48 -3.23
N ARG A 143 21.06 7.31 -2.26
CA ARG A 143 20.74 7.07 -0.85
C ARG A 143 20.07 8.32 -0.28
N VAL A 144 18.91 8.14 0.34
CA VAL A 144 18.13 9.21 0.94
C VAL A 144 17.83 8.86 2.39
N VAL A 145 18.17 9.74 3.31
CA VAL A 145 18.10 9.51 4.76
C VAL A 145 17.10 10.49 5.39
N SER A 146 16.23 9.99 6.25
CA SER A 146 15.25 10.80 6.98
C SER A 146 15.92 11.84 7.89
N PRO A 147 15.23 12.96 8.22
CA PRO A 147 15.79 14.01 9.07
C PRO A 147 16.24 13.56 10.46
N ASP A 148 15.62 12.49 10.99
CA ASP A 148 15.94 11.90 12.27
C ASP A 148 16.95 10.72 12.17
N HIS A 149 17.42 10.44 10.94
CA HIS A 149 18.38 9.37 10.62
C HIS A 149 17.90 7.93 10.92
N THR A 150 16.60 7.70 11.13
CA THR A 150 16.05 6.38 11.44
C THR A 150 15.62 5.59 10.22
N THR A 151 15.35 6.28 9.10
CA THR A 151 14.87 5.63 7.88
C THR A 151 15.76 5.99 6.69
N VAL A 152 16.09 4.96 5.92
CA VAL A 152 16.93 5.08 4.72
C VAL A 152 16.18 4.48 3.55
N ALA A 153 16.11 5.21 2.45
CA ALA A 153 15.71 4.71 1.14
C ALA A 153 16.94 4.68 0.24
N GLU A 154 17.28 3.52 -0.32
CA GLU A 154 18.49 3.31 -1.10
C GLU A 154 18.19 2.59 -2.39
N ARG A 155 18.82 3.02 -3.48
CA ARG A 155 18.81 2.36 -4.77
C ARG A 155 20.24 2.20 -5.25
N ARG A 156 20.69 0.97 -5.37
CA ARG A 156 22.06 0.63 -5.77
C ARG A 156 22.13 0.30 -7.25
N VAL A 157 23.34 0.41 -7.80
CA VAL A 157 23.68 -0.12 -9.11
C VAL A 157 24.57 -1.35 -8.91
N SER A 158 24.12 -2.49 -9.41
CA SER A 158 24.90 -3.72 -9.39
C SER A 158 25.72 -3.85 -10.66
N PRO A 159 27.02 -4.13 -10.59
CA PRO A 159 27.85 -4.35 -11.79
C PRO A 159 27.35 -5.50 -12.69
N SER A 160 26.69 -6.49 -12.10
CA SER A 160 26.19 -7.67 -12.82
C SER A 160 24.72 -7.59 -13.25
N MET A 161 23.90 -6.83 -12.51
CA MET A 161 22.44 -6.76 -12.74
C MET A 161 21.97 -5.38 -13.22
N GLY A 162 22.85 -4.39 -13.24
CA GLY A 162 22.48 -3.00 -13.55
C GLY A 162 21.75 -2.32 -12.39
N LEU A 163 20.76 -1.48 -12.70
CA LEU A 163 19.99 -0.74 -11.70
C LEU A 163 19.18 -1.69 -10.84
N CYS A 164 19.43 -1.68 -9.52
CA CYS A 164 18.65 -2.39 -8.53
C CYS A 164 17.38 -1.59 -8.16
N GLY A 165 16.41 -2.27 -7.55
CA GLY A 165 15.23 -1.63 -6.99
C GLY A 165 15.54 -0.75 -5.78
N TRP A 166 14.50 -0.11 -5.28
CA TRP A 166 14.56 0.63 -4.04
C TRP A 166 14.43 -0.32 -2.85
N GLU A 167 15.37 -0.17 -1.90
CA GLU A 167 15.28 -0.77 -0.57
C GLU A 167 15.01 0.35 0.43
N ILE A 168 14.00 0.17 1.28
CA ILE A 168 13.66 1.12 2.34
C ILE A 168 13.78 0.37 3.66
N GLU A 169 14.54 0.92 4.59
CA GLU A 169 14.73 0.35 5.91
C GLU A 169 14.48 1.40 7.00
N ALA A 170 13.66 1.04 7.99
CA ALA A 170 13.45 1.83 9.20
C ALA A 170 14.03 1.10 10.42
N THR A 171 14.69 1.85 11.28
CA THR A 171 15.34 1.36 12.50
C THR A 171 14.96 2.24 13.69
N ARG A 172 15.00 1.69 14.91
CA ARG A 172 14.72 2.48 16.13
C ARG A 172 15.77 3.52 16.42
N ASN A 173 17.01 3.18 16.20
CA ASN A 173 18.17 4.01 16.52
C ASN A 173 19.21 3.93 15.41
N SER A 174 19.82 5.08 15.13
CA SER A 174 21.09 5.15 14.43
C SER A 174 22.18 5.30 15.48
N GLY A 175 22.65 4.17 16.02
CA GLY A 175 23.76 4.18 16.99
C GLY A 175 25.10 4.38 16.31
N PRO A 176 26.15 4.74 17.07
CA PRO A 176 27.51 4.91 16.53
C PRO A 176 28.12 3.61 15.98
N TYR A 177 27.52 2.46 16.30
CA TYR A 177 27.95 1.13 15.84
C TYR A 177 27.09 0.56 14.71
N GLY A 178 26.17 1.35 14.14
CA GLY A 178 25.24 0.95 13.10
C GLY A 178 23.78 0.99 13.54
N PRO A 179 22.85 0.63 12.64
CA PRO A 179 21.43 0.65 12.95
C PRO A 179 21.10 -0.42 14.00
N GLU A 180 20.59 0.03 15.14
CA GLU A 180 20.08 -0.84 16.19
C GLU A 180 18.57 -0.91 16.16
N GLY A 181 18.03 -2.12 16.29
CA GLY A 181 16.60 -2.31 16.36
C GLY A 181 15.88 -2.10 15.03
N PHE A 182 16.06 -3.03 14.12
CA PHE A 182 15.32 -3.11 12.87
C PHE A 182 13.80 -3.10 13.14
N LEU A 183 13.09 -2.18 12.51
CA LEU A 183 11.62 -2.07 12.59
C LEU A 183 10.96 -2.73 11.38
N TRP A 184 11.17 -2.18 10.19
CA TRP A 184 10.57 -2.71 8.98
C TRP A 184 11.44 -2.40 7.75
N ARG A 185 11.17 -3.15 6.68
CA ARG A 185 11.78 -2.92 5.37
C ARG A 185 10.74 -3.03 4.26
N ALA A 186 11.07 -2.38 3.14
CA ALA A 186 10.39 -2.59 1.87
C ALA A 186 11.41 -2.75 0.74
N SER A 187 11.03 -3.54 -0.26
CA SER A 187 11.78 -3.69 -1.51
C SER A 187 10.85 -3.43 -2.67
N ILE A 188 11.24 -2.57 -3.61
CA ILE A 188 10.45 -2.20 -4.78
C ILE A 188 11.31 -2.38 -6.03
N ASP A 189 10.82 -3.17 -6.97
CA ASP A 189 11.51 -3.49 -8.24
C ASP A 189 11.85 -2.21 -9.02
N PRO A 190 13.00 -2.14 -9.71
CA PRO A 190 13.40 -0.96 -10.49
C PRO A 190 12.47 -0.64 -11.66
N ARG A 191 11.64 -1.60 -12.08
CA ARG A 191 10.64 -1.43 -13.15
C ARG A 191 9.29 -0.92 -12.63
N ALA A 192 9.16 -0.71 -11.32
CA ALA A 192 7.95 -0.11 -10.78
C ALA A 192 7.71 1.26 -11.43
N PRO A 193 6.46 1.58 -11.82
CA PRO A 193 6.15 2.85 -12.49
C PRO A 193 6.50 4.06 -11.60
N ASP A 194 6.98 5.14 -12.20
CA ASP A 194 7.40 6.34 -11.49
C ASP A 194 6.30 6.94 -10.62
N HIS A 195 5.04 6.91 -11.06
CA HIS A 195 3.92 7.40 -10.26
C HIS A 195 3.69 6.58 -8.98
N VAL A 196 3.99 5.27 -9.00
CA VAL A 196 3.94 4.39 -7.83
C VAL A 196 5.07 4.73 -6.87
N LEU A 197 6.29 4.90 -7.38
CA LEU A 197 7.45 5.30 -6.58
C LEU A 197 7.24 6.67 -5.92
N SER A 198 6.70 7.63 -6.68
CA SER A 198 6.36 8.97 -6.20
C SER A 198 5.29 8.95 -5.11
N ALA A 199 4.31 8.08 -5.22
CA ALA A 199 3.26 7.92 -4.22
C ALA A 199 3.80 7.29 -2.92
N VAL A 200 4.70 6.31 -3.03
CA VAL A 200 5.41 5.74 -1.86
C VAL A 200 6.26 6.81 -1.18
N ALA A 201 7.05 7.59 -1.93
CA ALA A 201 7.86 8.66 -1.38
C ALA A 201 7.01 9.72 -0.67
N THR A 202 5.88 10.09 -1.26
CA THR A 202 4.93 11.04 -0.69
C THR A 202 4.35 10.52 0.64
N ALA A 203 3.93 9.26 0.68
CA ALA A 203 3.37 8.63 1.87
C ALA A 203 4.43 8.44 2.97
N LEU A 204 5.65 8.07 2.58
CA LEU A 204 6.79 7.87 3.48
C LEU A 204 7.19 9.18 4.17
N SER A 205 7.17 10.30 3.45
CA SER A 205 7.58 11.63 3.94
C SER A 205 6.41 12.51 4.40
N ASP A 206 5.20 11.98 4.49
CA ASP A 206 4.02 12.73 4.96
C ASP A 206 4.20 13.12 6.44
N PRO A 207 4.20 14.44 6.77
CA PRO A 207 4.35 14.92 8.15
C PRO A 207 3.13 14.65 9.04
N ALA A 208 1.98 14.30 8.46
CA ALA A 208 0.78 14.02 9.24
C ALA A 208 0.99 12.79 10.14
N PRO A 209 0.67 12.88 11.43
CA PRO A 209 0.82 11.75 12.35
C PRO A 209 -0.12 10.61 11.99
N ALA A 210 0.30 9.37 12.26
CA ALA A 210 -0.57 8.22 12.23
C ALA A 210 -1.31 8.09 13.57
N LEU A 211 -2.58 7.67 13.54
CA LEU A 211 -3.31 7.33 14.75
C LEU A 211 -3.07 5.87 15.12
N ARG A 212 -2.65 5.62 16.33
CA ARG A 212 -2.43 4.25 16.84
C ARG A 212 -3.14 4.05 18.17
N PRO A 213 -3.83 2.90 18.36
CA PRO A 213 -4.27 2.44 19.66
C PRO A 213 -3.08 2.35 20.61
N ARG A 214 -3.29 2.64 21.89
CA ARG A 214 -2.21 2.68 22.88
C ARG A 214 -1.35 1.41 22.92
N PHE A 215 -1.97 0.26 22.81
CA PHE A 215 -1.27 -1.04 22.87
C PHE A 215 -0.47 -1.38 21.60
N GLU A 216 -0.63 -0.61 20.52
CA GLU A 216 0.14 -0.75 19.26
C GLU A 216 1.34 0.20 19.19
N ILE A 217 1.48 1.10 20.17
CA ILE A 217 2.57 2.08 20.19
C ILE A 217 3.78 1.44 20.84
N ASP A 218 4.81 1.25 20.04
CA ASP A 218 6.11 0.79 20.51
C ASP A 218 7.00 2.00 20.80
N GLU A 219 7.13 2.35 22.05
CA GLU A 219 7.86 3.54 22.50
C GLU A 219 9.35 3.50 22.07
N GLY A 220 9.82 4.57 21.46
CA GLY A 220 11.20 4.70 21.01
C GLY A 220 11.70 6.15 21.09
N PRO A 221 13.02 6.37 21.17
CA PRO A 221 13.60 7.69 21.46
C PRO A 221 13.38 8.75 20.35
N ARG A 222 13.00 8.33 19.15
CA ARG A 222 12.72 9.22 18.00
C ARG A 222 11.24 9.30 17.68
N LEU A 223 10.40 8.64 18.45
CA LEU A 223 8.96 8.64 18.27
C LEU A 223 8.32 9.73 19.13
N HIS A 224 7.56 10.61 18.50
CA HIS A 224 6.74 11.59 19.19
C HIS A 224 5.32 11.04 19.32
N VAL A 225 4.92 10.77 20.54
CA VAL A 225 3.58 10.31 20.89
C VAL A 225 2.83 11.50 21.47
N GLY A 226 1.76 11.92 20.80
CA GLY A 226 0.90 13.00 21.29
C GLY A 226 0.03 12.56 22.45
N SER A 227 -0.79 13.48 22.96
CA SER A 227 -1.69 13.19 24.07
C SER A 227 -2.65 12.06 23.73
N GLU A 228 -2.88 11.18 24.72
CA GLU A 228 -3.87 10.12 24.60
C GLU A 228 -5.28 10.72 24.52
N VAL A 229 -6.02 10.31 23.50
CA VAL A 229 -7.41 10.74 23.27
C VAL A 229 -8.24 9.57 22.78
N GLU A 230 -9.56 9.73 22.75
CA GLU A 230 -10.42 8.77 22.07
C GLU A 230 -10.22 8.88 20.54
N ILE A 231 -9.57 7.86 19.97
CA ILE A 231 -9.26 7.84 18.54
C ILE A 231 -10.27 7.06 17.71
N GLY A 232 -11.11 6.24 18.34
CA GLY A 232 -11.97 5.29 17.65
C GLY A 232 -12.90 5.94 16.64
N ALA A 233 -13.62 6.98 17.04
CA ALA A 233 -14.53 7.72 16.15
C ALA A 233 -13.78 8.35 14.96
N ARG A 234 -12.56 8.84 15.18
CA ARG A 234 -11.73 9.44 14.16
C ARG A 234 -11.22 8.42 13.16
N ILE A 235 -10.71 7.28 13.63
CA ILE A 235 -10.27 6.16 12.77
C ILE A 235 -11.43 5.65 11.90
N VAL A 236 -12.61 5.46 12.50
CA VAL A 236 -13.81 5.01 11.76
C VAL A 236 -14.22 6.04 10.70
N THR A 237 -14.15 7.33 11.01
CA THR A 237 -14.48 8.40 10.07
C THR A 237 -13.49 8.44 8.90
N GLU A 238 -12.19 8.39 9.19
CA GLU A 238 -11.13 8.35 8.17
C GLU A 238 -11.24 7.10 7.29
N HIS A 239 -11.55 5.94 7.90
CA HIS A 239 -11.79 4.72 7.15
C HIS A 239 -13.00 4.83 6.20
N ARG A 240 -14.13 5.37 6.66
CA ARG A 240 -15.32 5.59 5.82
C ARG A 240 -15.04 6.53 4.66
N LYS A 241 -14.29 7.63 4.92
CA LYS A 241 -13.85 8.56 3.89
C LYS A 241 -13.01 7.85 2.83
N ARG A 242 -12.00 7.08 3.26
CA ARG A 242 -11.14 6.30 2.38
C ARG A 242 -11.92 5.31 1.51
N LEU A 243 -12.90 4.59 2.08
CA LEU A 243 -13.76 3.69 1.30
C LEU A 243 -14.61 4.45 0.26
N SER A 244 -15.07 5.66 0.58
CA SER A 244 -15.83 6.49 -0.35
C SER A 244 -14.96 6.95 -1.53
N GLU A 245 -13.74 7.39 -1.25
CA GLU A 245 -12.76 7.78 -2.27
C GLU A 245 -12.38 6.59 -3.16
N ALA A 246 -12.09 5.43 -2.58
CA ALA A 246 -11.77 4.22 -3.33
C ALA A 246 -12.90 3.78 -4.27
N ARG A 247 -14.17 3.94 -3.87
CA ARG A 247 -15.33 3.64 -4.74
C ARG A 247 -15.39 4.50 -6.00
N GLN A 248 -14.88 5.73 -5.96
CA GLN A 248 -14.88 6.63 -7.12
C GLN A 248 -13.98 6.10 -8.26
N HIS A 249 -13.00 5.28 -7.90
CA HIS A 249 -12.07 4.65 -8.85
C HIS A 249 -12.51 3.24 -9.30
N ARG A 250 -13.71 2.83 -8.90
CA ARG A 250 -14.23 1.53 -9.32
C ARG A 250 -14.60 1.57 -10.80
N PRO A 251 -14.07 0.64 -11.63
CA PRO A 251 -14.49 0.53 -13.02
C PRO A 251 -15.99 0.29 -13.13
N VAL A 252 -16.65 1.05 -14.01
CA VAL A 252 -18.04 0.81 -14.33
C VAL A 252 -18.09 -0.44 -15.23
N PRO A 253 -18.83 -1.50 -14.85
CA PRO A 253 -18.98 -2.66 -15.72
C PRO A 253 -19.53 -2.19 -17.07
N PRO A 254 -19.00 -2.72 -18.20
CA PRO A 254 -19.57 -2.41 -19.50
C PRO A 254 -21.07 -2.73 -19.47
N ALA A 255 -21.89 -1.78 -19.88
CA ALA A 255 -23.33 -2.00 -19.95
C ALA A 255 -23.57 -3.26 -20.82
N LEU A 256 -24.25 -4.25 -20.25
CA LEU A 256 -24.69 -5.42 -21.02
C LEU A 256 -25.54 -4.88 -22.15
N THR A 257 -24.97 -4.73 -23.34
CA THR A 257 -25.73 -4.52 -24.55
C THR A 257 -26.55 -5.78 -24.77
N THR A 258 -27.80 -5.76 -24.30
CA THR A 258 -28.82 -6.74 -24.68
C THR A 258 -28.93 -6.66 -26.18
N ARG A 259 -28.28 -7.57 -26.88
CA ARG A 259 -28.38 -7.73 -28.31
C ARG A 259 -29.76 -8.30 -28.56
N THR A 260 -30.78 -7.43 -28.61
CA THR A 260 -32.13 -7.74 -29.11
C THR A 260 -32.04 -7.84 -30.62
N GLY A 261 -31.40 -8.90 -31.09
CA GLY A 261 -31.54 -9.31 -32.47
C GLY A 261 -32.74 -10.25 -32.60
N PRO A 262 -33.59 -10.12 -33.60
CA PRO A 262 -34.69 -11.06 -33.82
C PRO A 262 -34.09 -12.47 -34.04
N VAL A 263 -34.51 -13.43 -33.20
CA VAL A 263 -34.21 -14.85 -33.42
C VAL A 263 -34.97 -15.28 -34.68
N VAL A 264 -34.28 -15.37 -35.81
CA VAL A 264 -34.79 -16.02 -36.99
C VAL A 264 -34.71 -17.54 -36.74
N LEU A 265 -35.87 -18.14 -36.45
CA LEU A 265 -35.99 -19.60 -36.38
C LEU A 265 -35.83 -20.17 -37.80
N PRO A 266 -34.94 -21.15 -38.03
CA PRO A 266 -34.86 -21.82 -39.31
C PRO A 266 -36.17 -22.55 -39.59
N GLY A 267 -36.79 -22.24 -40.73
CA GLY A 267 -38.03 -22.89 -41.18
C GLY A 267 -37.86 -24.40 -41.35
N LEU A 268 -38.78 -25.18 -40.80
CA LEU A 268 -38.86 -26.60 -40.99
C LEU A 268 -39.13 -26.91 -42.46
N PRO A 269 -38.49 -27.91 -43.08
CA PRO A 269 -38.78 -28.30 -44.46
C PRO A 269 -40.20 -28.90 -44.55
N VAL A 270 -41.04 -28.33 -45.41
CA VAL A 270 -42.36 -28.85 -45.78
C VAL A 270 -42.14 -30.13 -46.56
N ARG A 271 -42.55 -31.31 -46.03
CA ARG A 271 -42.67 -32.57 -46.79
C ARG A 271 -43.87 -32.47 -47.70
N SER A 272 -43.65 -32.40 -49.00
CA SER A 272 -44.67 -32.67 -50.03
C SER A 272 -44.91 -34.19 -50.16
N ARG A 273 -46.17 -34.56 -50.21
CA ARG A 273 -46.61 -35.91 -50.58
C ARG A 273 -46.56 -36.11 -52.09
#